data_7a78161ebda7c6ca579145bf554b17a4
#
_entry.id   7a78161ebda7c6ca579145bf554b17a4
#
_cell.length_a   1.000
_cell.length_b   1.000
_cell.length_c   1.000
_cell.angle_alpha   90.00
_cell.angle_beta   90.00
_cell.angle_gamma   90.00
#
_symmetry.space_group_name_H-M   'P 1'
#
loop_
_entity.id
_entity.type
_entity.pdbx_description
1 polymer ?
#
loop_
_entity_poly.entity_id
_entity_poly.type
_entity_poly.pdbx_seq_one_letter_code
_entity_poly.pdbx_strand_id
1 'polypeptide(L)'
;RGPAMTALAMTALAGHALAGALALPASIPSPPQGVWHLGPFPLRAYALAILLGIVAAVILTRRRWVERGGVADDVLEIVFWAVPFGIVGGRIYHVVSSPDAYFGPGGHPWKAFAIWEGGLGIWGAIALGGVGAWIGCRRQGVRMPAFADAVAPGLLVAQAIGRLGNWFNQELFGGPTTLPWGLQIDDAHLPAGYASGTLFHPTFLYELLWNLAAAGVLIWLDRRFKLGHGRVFALYVVLYTSGRLWIELLRIDPAHTIGPFRLNVWTSIVVGLGALVAFILVSRRHHDRETTLLRDPPAVQGDEDTAPEVTR
;
A
#
# COMPACT_ATOMS: atom_id res chain seq x y z
N ARG A 1 30.51 26.06 52.69
CA ARG A 1 29.43 25.70 51.76
C ARG A 1 30.07 24.75 50.78
N GLY A 2 29.81 23.43 50.95
CA GLY A 2 30.64 22.35 50.44
C GLY A 2 30.21 21.78 49.09
N PRO A 3 31.07 20.90 48.54
CA PRO A 3 30.91 20.29 47.20
C PRO A 3 29.63 19.45 47.00
N ALA A 4 28.91 19.12 48.08
CA ALA A 4 27.66 18.36 48.04
C ALA A 4 26.49 19.13 47.40
N MET A 5 26.45 20.46 47.55
CA MET A 5 25.40 21.28 46.90
C MET A 5 25.57 21.42 45.38
N THR A 6 26.81 21.42 44.89
CA THR A 6 27.11 21.43 43.45
C THR A 6 26.80 20.11 42.77
N ALA A 7 27.01 18.98 43.45
CA ALA A 7 26.67 17.65 42.92
C ALA A 7 25.15 17.45 42.81
N LEU A 8 24.37 17.90 43.80
CA LEU A 8 22.90 17.82 43.77
C LEU A 8 22.30 18.71 42.65
N ALA A 9 22.87 19.91 42.43
CA ALA A 9 22.43 20.78 41.36
C ALA A 9 22.75 20.22 39.96
N MET A 10 23.89 19.57 39.80
CA MET A 10 24.27 18.94 38.52
C MET A 10 23.42 17.69 38.21
N THR A 11 23.07 16.87 39.21
CA THR A 11 22.14 15.74 39.01
C THR A 11 20.72 16.19 38.71
N ALA A 12 20.25 17.27 39.35
CA ALA A 12 18.95 17.85 39.03
C ALA A 12 18.90 18.44 37.61
N LEU A 13 19.95 19.17 37.16
CA LEU A 13 20.06 19.68 35.80
C LEU A 13 20.17 18.56 34.75
N ALA A 14 20.94 17.50 35.04
CA ALA A 14 21.04 16.35 34.15
C ALA A 14 19.72 15.59 34.05
N GLY A 15 18.99 15.44 35.15
CA GLY A 15 17.64 14.86 35.20
C GLY A 15 16.63 15.65 34.39
N HIS A 16 16.65 16.99 34.45
CA HIS A 16 15.79 17.84 33.64
C HIS A 16 16.16 17.85 32.15
N ALA A 17 17.45 17.77 31.84
CA ALA A 17 17.91 17.69 30.46
C ALA A 17 17.56 16.33 29.81
N LEU A 18 17.66 15.23 30.57
CA LEU A 18 17.25 13.92 30.09
C LEU A 18 15.72 13.79 29.96
N ALA A 19 14.95 14.36 30.87
CA ALA A 19 13.49 14.41 30.79
C ALA A 19 13.00 15.27 29.60
N GLY A 20 13.70 16.37 29.30
CA GLY A 20 13.43 17.20 28.12
C GLY A 20 13.80 16.52 26.80
N ALA A 21 14.83 15.67 26.78
CA ALA A 21 15.26 14.94 25.59
C ALA A 21 14.37 13.74 25.25
N LEU A 22 13.56 13.26 26.21
CA LEU A 22 12.58 12.17 26.03
C LEU A 22 11.13 12.66 25.92
N ALA A 23 10.90 13.96 25.97
CA ALA A 23 9.58 14.52 25.66
C ALA A 23 9.33 14.34 24.15
N LEU A 24 8.62 13.28 23.81
CA LEU A 24 7.99 13.18 22.48
C LEU A 24 7.20 14.47 22.25
N PRO A 25 7.28 15.06 21.05
CA PRO A 25 6.48 16.26 20.77
C PRO A 25 5.03 15.96 21.15
N ALA A 26 4.39 16.88 21.85
CA ALA A 26 3.01 16.74 22.32
C ALA A 26 1.97 16.66 21.17
N SER A 27 2.44 16.58 19.94
CA SER A 27 1.65 16.46 18.71
C SER A 27 2.58 16.16 17.51
N ILE A 28 2.02 15.61 16.44
CA ILE A 28 2.70 15.43 15.16
C ILE A 28 2.41 16.65 14.28
N PRO A 29 3.41 17.48 13.93
CA PRO A 29 3.18 18.59 13.03
C PRO A 29 2.90 18.09 11.61
N SER A 30 2.03 18.77 10.88
CA SER A 30 1.88 18.57 9.44
C SER A 30 2.97 19.32 8.67
N PRO A 31 3.43 18.79 7.52
CA PRO A 31 4.37 19.49 6.67
C PRO A 31 3.77 20.80 6.15
N PRO A 32 4.54 21.91 6.14
CA PRO A 32 4.01 23.22 5.76
C PRO A 32 3.68 23.32 4.26
N GLN A 33 4.20 22.40 3.44
CA GLN A 33 3.90 22.33 2.01
C GLN A 33 4.01 20.91 1.49
N GLY A 34 3.12 20.55 0.56
CA GLY A 34 3.12 19.25 -0.14
C GLY A 34 3.50 19.36 -1.62
N VAL A 35 3.79 20.57 -2.13
CA VAL A 35 4.12 20.82 -3.53
C VAL A 35 5.33 21.75 -3.63
N TRP A 36 6.34 21.32 -4.37
CA TRP A 36 7.50 22.13 -4.73
C TRP A 36 7.52 22.38 -6.23
N HIS A 37 8.06 23.51 -6.66
CA HIS A 37 8.16 23.85 -8.06
C HIS A 37 9.61 23.79 -8.56
N LEU A 38 9.85 22.94 -9.55
CA LEU A 38 11.11 22.90 -10.30
C LEU A 38 10.89 23.57 -11.64
N GLY A 39 11.05 24.89 -11.69
CA GLY A 39 10.60 25.68 -12.84
C GLY A 39 9.09 25.57 -13.03
N PRO A 40 8.59 25.23 -14.24
CA PRO A 40 7.16 25.07 -14.49
C PRO A 40 6.55 23.75 -13.96
N PHE A 41 7.38 22.81 -13.47
CA PHE A 41 6.94 21.48 -13.07
C PHE A 41 6.62 21.41 -11.56
N PRO A 42 5.38 21.12 -11.16
CA PRO A 42 5.01 20.89 -9.76
C PRO A 42 5.44 19.49 -9.32
N LEU A 43 6.34 19.41 -8.36
CA LEU A 43 6.70 18.16 -7.67
C LEU A 43 5.80 18.00 -6.45
N ARG A 44 4.88 17.05 -6.51
CA ARG A 44 3.94 16.76 -5.43
C ARG A 44 4.48 15.65 -4.54
N ALA A 45 4.56 15.88 -3.23
CA ALA A 45 4.96 14.87 -2.25
C ALA A 45 4.15 13.57 -2.37
N TYR A 46 2.87 13.68 -2.64
CA TYR A 46 1.98 12.55 -2.86
C TYR A 46 2.42 11.67 -4.05
N ALA A 47 2.77 12.29 -5.18
CA ALA A 47 3.27 11.57 -6.36
C ALA A 47 4.63 10.90 -6.07
N LEU A 48 5.52 11.61 -5.36
CA LEU A 48 6.80 11.05 -4.94
C LEU A 48 6.64 9.86 -4.00
N ALA A 49 5.70 9.93 -3.04
CA ALA A 49 5.38 8.82 -2.15
C ALA A 49 4.86 7.60 -2.93
N ILE A 50 3.99 7.80 -3.93
CA ILE A 50 3.52 6.71 -4.79
C ILE A 50 4.69 6.08 -5.56
N LEU A 51 5.54 6.89 -6.20
CA LEU A 51 6.71 6.39 -6.96
C LEU A 51 7.66 5.61 -6.06
N LEU A 52 7.98 6.14 -4.87
CA LEU A 52 8.82 5.45 -3.88
C LEU A 52 8.17 4.14 -3.44
N GLY A 53 6.85 4.13 -3.24
CA GLY A 53 6.08 2.93 -2.93
C GLY A 53 6.19 1.87 -4.02
N ILE A 54 6.05 2.27 -5.30
CA ILE A 54 6.22 1.35 -6.45
C ILE A 54 7.64 0.77 -6.46
N VAL A 55 8.67 1.60 -6.31
CA VAL A 55 10.07 1.14 -6.28
C VAL A 55 10.30 0.15 -5.14
N ALA A 56 9.83 0.46 -3.94
CA ALA A 56 9.93 -0.43 -2.78
C ALA A 56 9.20 -1.77 -3.01
N ALA A 57 7.99 -1.72 -3.58
CA ALA A 57 7.24 -2.92 -3.94
C ALA A 57 7.98 -3.77 -4.97
N VAL A 58 8.54 -3.17 -6.02
CA VAL A 58 9.30 -3.87 -7.05
C VAL A 58 10.54 -4.55 -6.45
N ILE A 59 11.32 -3.83 -5.64
CA ILE A 59 12.52 -4.38 -4.99
C ILE A 59 12.16 -5.58 -4.11
N LEU A 60 11.12 -5.45 -3.27
CA LEU A 60 10.70 -6.53 -2.39
C LEU A 60 10.12 -7.70 -3.18
N THR A 61 9.33 -7.44 -4.21
CA THR A 61 8.77 -8.48 -5.09
C THR A 61 9.86 -9.25 -5.82
N ARG A 62 10.86 -8.56 -6.40
CA ARG A 62 12.00 -9.21 -7.08
C ARG A 62 12.73 -10.17 -6.14
N ARG A 63 13.06 -9.72 -4.93
CA ARG A 63 13.72 -10.59 -3.93
C ARG A 63 12.88 -11.83 -3.63
N ARG A 64 11.60 -11.65 -3.35
CA ARG A 64 10.69 -12.75 -3.03
C ARG A 64 10.43 -13.67 -4.23
N TRP A 65 10.40 -13.11 -5.43
CA TRP A 65 10.23 -13.89 -6.67
C TRP A 65 11.41 -14.82 -6.91
N VAL A 66 12.63 -14.31 -6.75
CA VAL A 66 13.87 -15.11 -6.82
C VAL A 66 13.95 -16.15 -5.70
N GLU A 67 13.57 -15.81 -4.46
CA GLU A 67 13.47 -16.76 -3.34
C GLU A 67 12.48 -17.90 -3.62
N ARG A 68 11.52 -17.70 -4.52
CA ARG A 68 10.55 -18.72 -4.97
C ARG A 68 11.01 -19.50 -6.19
N GLY A 69 12.15 -19.16 -6.78
CA GLY A 69 12.73 -19.81 -7.97
C GLY A 69 12.39 -19.14 -9.30
N GLY A 70 11.86 -17.90 -9.27
CA GLY A 70 11.59 -17.10 -10.47
C GLY A 70 12.80 -16.28 -10.93
N VAL A 71 12.72 -15.73 -12.13
CA VAL A 71 13.73 -14.83 -12.70
C VAL A 71 13.39 -13.39 -12.32
N ALA A 72 14.39 -12.62 -11.87
CA ALA A 72 14.16 -11.25 -11.36
C ALA A 72 13.54 -10.32 -12.41
N ASP A 73 13.84 -10.52 -13.69
CA ASP A 73 13.38 -9.67 -14.79
C ASP A 73 11.91 -9.90 -15.14
N ASP A 74 11.35 -11.08 -14.85
CA ASP A 74 9.89 -11.32 -14.99
C ASP A 74 9.09 -10.25 -14.26
N VAL A 75 9.56 -9.83 -13.08
CA VAL A 75 8.86 -8.84 -12.26
C VAL A 75 8.80 -7.49 -12.96
N LEU A 76 9.89 -7.04 -13.59
CA LEU A 76 9.95 -5.77 -14.29
C LEU A 76 9.02 -5.78 -15.50
N GLU A 77 9.01 -6.88 -16.25
CA GLU A 77 8.13 -7.05 -17.40
C GLU A 77 6.64 -7.04 -16.99
N ILE A 78 6.30 -7.72 -15.88
CA ILE A 78 4.93 -7.71 -15.38
C ILE A 78 4.54 -6.31 -14.91
N VAL A 79 5.42 -5.61 -14.18
CA VAL A 79 5.19 -4.24 -13.69
C VAL A 79 5.05 -3.26 -14.85
N PHE A 80 5.81 -3.43 -15.94
CA PHE A 80 5.70 -2.64 -17.16
C PHE A 80 4.27 -2.65 -17.75
N TRP A 81 3.57 -3.76 -17.62
CA TRP A 81 2.16 -3.85 -18.00
C TRP A 81 1.21 -3.36 -16.89
N ALA A 82 1.47 -3.76 -15.66
CA ALA A 82 0.57 -3.48 -14.54
C ALA A 82 0.43 -1.98 -14.24
N VAL A 83 1.54 -1.23 -14.26
CA VAL A 83 1.54 0.18 -13.85
C VAL A 83 0.82 1.08 -14.87
N PRO A 84 1.13 1.05 -16.19
CA PRO A 84 0.41 1.86 -17.15
C PRO A 84 -1.08 1.52 -17.22
N PHE A 85 -1.43 0.24 -17.19
CA PHE A 85 -2.82 -0.20 -17.15
C PHE A 85 -3.54 0.31 -15.89
N GLY A 86 -2.86 0.27 -14.73
CA GLY A 86 -3.39 0.83 -13.50
C GLY A 86 -3.64 2.34 -13.57
N ILE A 87 -2.72 3.10 -14.16
CA ILE A 87 -2.87 4.55 -14.37
C ILE A 87 -4.07 4.83 -15.29
N VAL A 88 -4.14 4.16 -16.44
CA VAL A 88 -5.24 4.30 -17.40
C VAL A 88 -6.57 3.92 -16.74
N GLY A 89 -6.62 2.80 -16.03
CA GLY A 89 -7.81 2.36 -15.33
C GLY A 89 -8.28 3.32 -14.26
N GLY A 90 -7.34 3.84 -13.46
CA GLY A 90 -7.64 4.85 -12.45
C GLY A 90 -8.22 6.13 -13.08
N ARG A 91 -7.69 6.53 -14.23
CA ARG A 91 -8.18 7.70 -14.94
C ARG A 91 -9.57 7.49 -15.54
N ILE A 92 -9.79 6.37 -16.21
CA ILE A 92 -11.11 6.01 -16.77
C ILE A 92 -12.15 6.00 -15.65
N TYR A 93 -11.87 5.33 -14.54
CA TYR A 93 -12.79 5.28 -13.41
C TYR A 93 -13.13 6.67 -12.87
N HIS A 94 -12.12 7.53 -12.72
CA HIS A 94 -12.33 8.89 -12.21
C HIS A 94 -13.19 9.73 -13.17
N VAL A 95 -12.92 9.67 -14.47
CA VAL A 95 -13.72 10.38 -15.49
C VAL A 95 -15.18 9.92 -15.49
N VAL A 96 -15.42 8.61 -15.35
CA VAL A 96 -16.77 8.03 -15.30
C VAL A 96 -17.48 8.34 -13.99
N SER A 97 -16.78 8.34 -12.86
CA SER A 97 -17.37 8.59 -11.53
C SER A 97 -17.57 10.07 -11.20
N SER A 98 -16.92 10.97 -11.93
CA SER A 98 -16.98 12.42 -11.74
C SER A 98 -17.13 13.15 -13.09
N PRO A 99 -18.18 12.85 -13.88
CA PRO A 99 -18.31 13.33 -15.27
C PRO A 99 -18.48 14.84 -15.37
N ASP A 100 -19.07 15.48 -14.38
CA ASP A 100 -19.34 16.92 -14.37
C ASP A 100 -18.08 17.78 -14.48
N ALA A 101 -16.96 17.32 -13.94
CA ALA A 101 -15.67 18.00 -14.04
C ALA A 101 -15.15 18.07 -15.50
N TYR A 102 -15.62 17.19 -16.38
CA TYR A 102 -15.15 17.04 -17.75
C TYR A 102 -16.21 17.43 -18.78
N PHE A 103 -17.45 17.03 -18.56
CA PHE A 103 -18.54 17.11 -19.54
C PHE A 103 -19.72 17.96 -19.07
N GLY A 104 -19.71 18.43 -17.81
CA GLY A 104 -20.72 19.32 -17.25
C GLY A 104 -20.56 20.77 -17.69
N PRO A 105 -21.46 21.66 -17.26
CA PRO A 105 -21.36 23.10 -17.54
C PRO A 105 -20.02 23.67 -17.03
N GLY A 106 -19.20 24.20 -17.92
CA GLY A 106 -17.85 24.69 -17.62
C GLY A 106 -16.77 23.59 -17.55
N GLY A 107 -17.12 22.35 -17.85
CA GLY A 107 -16.19 21.25 -17.96
C GLY A 107 -15.25 21.35 -19.16
N HIS A 108 -14.12 20.68 -19.07
CA HIS A 108 -13.12 20.64 -20.15
C HIS A 108 -12.80 19.18 -20.51
N PRO A 109 -13.37 18.61 -21.58
CA PRO A 109 -13.20 17.20 -21.94
C PRO A 109 -11.75 16.76 -22.11
N TRP A 110 -10.87 17.63 -22.65
CA TRP A 110 -9.45 17.34 -22.84
C TRP A 110 -8.72 17.08 -21.50
N LYS A 111 -9.20 17.63 -20.39
CA LYS A 111 -8.66 17.36 -19.04
C LYS A 111 -8.79 15.89 -18.64
N ALA A 112 -9.64 15.09 -19.33
CA ALA A 112 -9.67 13.63 -19.13
C ALA A 112 -8.30 12.98 -19.39
N PHE A 113 -7.42 13.58 -20.15
CA PHE A 113 -6.06 13.10 -20.43
C PHE A 113 -5.00 13.68 -19.46
N ALA A 114 -5.34 14.71 -18.71
CA ALA A 114 -4.41 15.42 -17.81
C ALA A 114 -4.18 14.66 -16.50
N ILE A 115 -3.52 13.49 -16.56
CA ILE A 115 -3.23 12.65 -15.37
C ILE A 115 -2.35 13.36 -14.34
N TRP A 116 -1.56 14.36 -14.75
CA TRP A 116 -0.69 15.16 -13.90
C TRP A 116 -1.45 16.16 -13.00
N GLU A 117 -2.71 16.45 -13.31
CA GLU A 117 -3.59 17.27 -12.47
C GLU A 117 -4.20 16.46 -11.30
N GLY A 118 -3.97 15.13 -11.27
CA GLY A 118 -4.58 14.23 -10.31
C GLY A 118 -5.86 13.59 -10.84
N GLY A 119 -6.69 13.05 -9.94
CA GLY A 119 -7.95 12.39 -10.32
C GLY A 119 -7.72 10.98 -10.88
N LEU A 120 -7.24 10.09 -10.02
CA LEU A 120 -7.09 8.66 -10.28
C LEU A 120 -7.97 7.87 -9.29
N GLY A 121 -8.96 7.13 -9.80
CA GLY A 121 -9.83 6.33 -8.97
C GLY A 121 -9.24 4.96 -8.68
N ILE A 122 -9.19 4.59 -7.39
CA ILE A 122 -8.53 3.36 -6.93
C ILE A 122 -9.14 2.09 -7.53
N TRP A 123 -10.45 2.05 -7.70
CA TRP A 123 -11.13 0.86 -8.23
C TRP A 123 -10.74 0.54 -9.67
N GLY A 124 -10.66 1.57 -10.50
CA GLY A 124 -10.18 1.43 -11.87
C GLY A 124 -8.70 1.05 -11.93
N ALA A 125 -7.88 1.62 -11.04
CA ALA A 125 -6.47 1.29 -10.94
C ALA A 125 -6.26 -0.18 -10.55
N ILE A 126 -7.02 -0.70 -9.59
CA ILE A 126 -6.96 -2.11 -9.19
C ILE A 126 -7.45 -3.02 -10.33
N ALA A 127 -8.58 -2.71 -10.95
CA ALA A 127 -9.17 -3.55 -11.99
C ALA A 127 -8.25 -3.66 -13.20
N LEU A 128 -7.88 -2.54 -13.83
CA LEU A 128 -7.02 -2.57 -15.01
C LEU A 128 -5.57 -2.88 -14.67
N GLY A 129 -5.05 -2.48 -13.51
CA GLY A 129 -3.73 -2.89 -13.05
C GLY A 129 -3.62 -4.41 -12.89
N GLY A 130 -4.69 -5.05 -12.38
CA GLY A 130 -4.80 -6.51 -12.34
C GLY A 130 -4.83 -7.15 -13.73
N VAL A 131 -5.54 -6.54 -14.68
CA VAL A 131 -5.52 -6.98 -16.10
C VAL A 131 -4.11 -6.84 -16.69
N GLY A 132 -3.43 -5.72 -16.46
CA GLY A 132 -2.06 -5.51 -16.91
C GLY A 132 -1.10 -6.55 -16.30
N ALA A 133 -1.21 -6.82 -15.01
CA ALA A 133 -0.42 -7.86 -14.35
C ALA A 133 -0.70 -9.25 -14.93
N TRP A 134 -1.96 -9.57 -15.25
CA TRP A 134 -2.34 -10.82 -15.91
C TRP A 134 -1.74 -10.93 -17.30
N ILE A 135 -1.77 -9.85 -18.10
CA ILE A 135 -1.13 -9.80 -19.43
C ILE A 135 0.38 -10.04 -19.27
N GLY A 136 1.05 -9.34 -18.36
CA GLY A 136 2.47 -9.51 -18.09
C GLY A 136 2.82 -10.95 -17.69
N CYS A 137 2.08 -11.55 -16.76
CA CYS A 137 2.24 -12.95 -16.38
C CYS A 137 2.05 -13.89 -17.57
N ARG A 138 1.03 -13.65 -18.41
CA ARG A 138 0.79 -14.44 -19.62
C ARG A 138 1.97 -14.38 -20.61
N ARG A 139 2.53 -13.19 -20.80
CA ARG A 139 3.66 -12.98 -21.72
C ARG A 139 4.95 -13.65 -21.23
N GLN A 140 5.17 -13.67 -19.92
CA GLN A 140 6.32 -14.33 -19.30
C GLN A 140 6.10 -15.83 -19.01
N GLY A 141 4.94 -16.38 -19.38
CA GLY A 141 4.62 -17.77 -19.07
C GLY A 141 4.44 -18.07 -17.58
N VAL A 142 4.27 -17.02 -16.75
CA VAL A 142 4.20 -17.10 -15.27
C VAL A 142 2.78 -17.38 -14.81
N ARG A 143 2.63 -18.16 -13.74
CA ARG A 143 1.35 -18.38 -13.06
C ARG A 143 0.96 -17.14 -12.24
N MET A 144 -0.16 -16.50 -12.56
CA MET A 144 -0.66 -15.32 -11.87
C MET A 144 -0.80 -15.52 -10.35
N PRO A 145 -1.32 -16.64 -9.80
CA PRO A 145 -1.39 -16.83 -8.35
C PRO A 145 -0.01 -16.82 -7.66
N ALA A 146 1.00 -17.43 -8.29
CA ALA A 146 2.37 -17.44 -7.77
C ALA A 146 2.98 -16.04 -7.73
N PHE A 147 2.77 -15.23 -8.80
CA PHE A 147 3.19 -13.84 -8.83
C PHE A 147 2.43 -12.99 -7.81
N ALA A 148 1.10 -13.17 -7.68
CA ALA A 148 0.28 -12.49 -6.69
C ALA A 148 0.78 -12.74 -5.25
N ASP A 149 1.19 -13.97 -4.93
CA ASP A 149 1.79 -14.31 -3.63
C ASP A 149 3.16 -13.62 -3.42
N ALA A 150 3.95 -13.47 -4.47
CA ALA A 150 5.23 -12.80 -4.38
C ALA A 150 5.07 -11.28 -4.15
N VAL A 151 4.13 -10.63 -4.86
CA VAL A 151 3.93 -9.17 -4.81
C VAL A 151 3.18 -8.70 -3.56
N ALA A 152 2.38 -9.55 -2.94
CA ALA A 152 1.47 -9.18 -1.85
C ALA A 152 2.10 -8.36 -0.70
N PRO A 153 3.24 -8.75 -0.09
CA PRO A 153 3.88 -7.90 0.92
C PRO A 153 4.45 -6.60 0.36
N GLY A 154 4.87 -6.60 -0.91
CA GLY A 154 5.32 -5.38 -1.60
C GLY A 154 4.20 -4.35 -1.74
N LEU A 155 2.97 -4.80 -2.02
CA LEU A 155 1.79 -3.93 -2.06
C LEU A 155 1.53 -3.26 -0.72
N LEU A 156 1.62 -4.00 0.40
CA LEU A 156 1.46 -3.43 1.74
C LEU A 156 2.52 -2.37 2.04
N VAL A 157 3.78 -2.61 1.67
CA VAL A 157 4.84 -1.62 1.84
C VAL A 157 4.58 -0.38 0.97
N ALA A 158 4.16 -0.56 -0.29
CA ALA A 158 3.79 0.57 -1.15
C ALA A 158 2.62 1.37 -0.58
N GLN A 159 1.59 0.69 -0.07
CA GLN A 159 0.45 1.32 0.58
C GLN A 159 0.86 2.08 1.84
N ALA A 160 1.77 1.53 2.67
CA ALA A 160 2.31 2.21 3.83
C ALA A 160 3.04 3.51 3.44
N ILE A 161 3.93 3.46 2.45
CA ILE A 161 4.67 4.63 1.95
C ILE A 161 3.70 5.66 1.35
N GLY A 162 2.69 5.21 0.61
CA GLY A 162 1.67 6.08 0.02
C GLY A 162 0.92 6.93 1.05
N ARG A 163 0.78 6.44 2.31
CA ARG A 163 0.14 7.20 3.40
C ARG A 163 0.91 8.46 3.80
N LEU A 164 2.20 8.51 3.56
CA LEU A 164 2.96 9.75 3.73
C LEU A 164 2.44 10.86 2.83
N GLY A 165 1.95 10.53 1.63
CA GLY A 165 1.29 11.50 0.75
C GLY A 165 0.07 12.18 1.40
N ASN A 166 -0.75 11.43 2.14
CA ASN A 166 -1.89 11.99 2.86
C ASN A 166 -1.47 12.93 4.00
N TRP A 167 -0.35 12.64 4.67
CA TRP A 167 0.24 13.52 5.68
C TRP A 167 0.69 14.86 5.06
N PHE A 168 1.38 14.82 3.91
CA PHE A 168 1.77 16.04 3.19
C PHE A 168 0.58 16.83 2.66
N ASN A 169 -0.50 16.16 2.26
CA ASN A 169 -1.72 16.81 1.80
C ASN A 169 -2.64 17.26 2.94
N GLN A 170 -2.33 16.91 4.19
CA GLN A 170 -3.18 17.19 5.36
C GLN A 170 -4.62 16.71 5.15
N GLU A 171 -4.80 15.49 4.67
CA GLU A 171 -6.09 14.92 4.31
C GLU A 171 -6.35 13.56 4.96
N LEU A 172 -7.62 13.13 4.98
CA LEU A 172 -8.05 11.80 5.41
C LEU A 172 -7.74 11.46 6.88
N PHE A 173 -7.53 12.45 7.73
CA PHE A 173 -7.30 12.26 9.16
C PHE A 173 -8.58 11.85 9.91
N GLY A 174 -8.44 11.40 11.16
CA GLY A 174 -9.56 10.95 11.98
C GLY A 174 -10.19 12.08 12.80
N GLY A 175 -11.10 11.74 13.70
CA GLY A 175 -11.76 12.69 14.61
C GLY A 175 -10.80 13.38 15.58
N PRO A 176 -11.28 14.38 16.33
CA PRO A 176 -10.49 15.09 17.33
C PRO A 176 -9.92 14.14 18.39
N THR A 177 -8.73 14.45 18.89
CA THR A 177 -8.07 13.64 19.93
C THR A 177 -7.28 14.51 20.91
N THR A 178 -7.13 14.02 22.13
CA THR A 178 -6.25 14.61 23.15
C THR A 178 -4.97 13.78 23.35
N LEU A 179 -4.75 12.77 22.51
CA LEU A 179 -3.58 11.90 22.60
C LEU A 179 -2.28 12.68 22.31
N PRO A 180 -1.17 12.32 22.98
CA PRO A 180 0.10 13.04 22.83
C PRO A 180 0.76 12.92 21.46
N TRP A 181 0.20 12.12 20.57
CA TRP A 181 0.59 11.99 19.16
C TRP A 181 -0.49 12.47 18.19
N GLY A 182 -1.40 13.36 18.65
CA GLY A 182 -2.40 13.98 17.79
C GLY A 182 -1.76 14.75 16.65
N LEU A 183 -2.37 14.70 15.47
CA LEU A 183 -1.90 15.38 14.26
C LEU A 183 -2.38 16.84 14.28
N GLN A 184 -1.45 17.75 14.04
CA GLN A 184 -1.76 19.16 13.80
C GLN A 184 -2.21 19.32 12.33
N ILE A 185 -3.28 20.08 12.13
CA ILE A 185 -3.79 20.43 10.79
C ILE A 185 -3.79 21.95 10.70
N ASP A 186 -3.26 22.48 9.60
CA ASP A 186 -3.23 23.92 9.34
C ASP A 186 -4.65 24.45 9.13
N ASP A 187 -4.87 25.71 9.50
CA ASP A 187 -6.19 26.35 9.40
C ASP A 187 -6.78 26.31 7.97
N ALA A 188 -5.92 26.30 6.95
CA ALA A 188 -6.34 26.20 5.55
C ALA A 188 -6.93 24.82 5.18
N HIS A 189 -6.61 23.77 5.95
CA HIS A 189 -7.07 22.40 5.75
C HIS A 189 -8.05 21.94 6.84
N LEU A 190 -8.33 22.83 7.80
CA LEU A 190 -9.20 22.51 8.92
C LEU A 190 -10.65 22.39 8.45
N PRO A 191 -11.37 21.29 8.76
CA PRO A 191 -12.78 21.17 8.40
C PRO A 191 -13.63 22.19 9.14
N ALA A 192 -14.74 22.61 8.52
CA ALA A 192 -15.68 23.53 9.14
C ALA A 192 -16.21 22.99 10.48
N GLY A 193 -16.28 23.88 11.47
CA GLY A 193 -16.78 23.55 12.81
C GLY A 193 -15.71 23.16 13.84
N TYR A 194 -14.44 23.06 13.44
CA TYR A 194 -13.33 22.82 14.38
C TYR A 194 -12.54 24.12 14.65
N ALA A 195 -12.07 24.26 15.88
CA ALA A 195 -11.25 25.41 16.28
C ALA A 195 -9.79 25.23 15.86
N SER A 196 -9.10 26.34 15.56
CA SER A 196 -7.65 26.33 15.31
C SER A 196 -6.91 25.68 16.50
N GLY A 197 -5.90 24.86 16.18
CA GLY A 197 -5.14 24.10 17.18
C GLY A 197 -5.79 22.79 17.64
N THR A 198 -6.96 22.42 17.11
CA THR A 198 -7.54 21.09 17.36
C THR A 198 -6.61 20.01 16.81
N LEU A 199 -6.30 19.00 17.64
CA LEU A 199 -5.53 17.81 17.22
C LEU A 199 -6.46 16.70 16.75
N PHE A 200 -6.02 15.97 15.72
CA PHE A 200 -6.78 14.89 15.09
C PHE A 200 -6.05 13.56 15.16
N HIS A 201 -6.78 12.47 15.05
CA HIS A 201 -6.16 11.13 14.93
C HIS A 201 -5.32 11.04 13.65
N PRO A 202 -4.01 10.71 13.72
CA PRO A 202 -3.12 10.57 12.57
C PRO A 202 -3.37 9.25 11.83
N THR A 203 -4.47 9.13 11.11
CA THR A 203 -4.85 7.91 10.41
C THR A 203 -3.80 7.48 9.39
N PHE A 204 -3.07 8.43 8.78
CA PHE A 204 -1.95 8.13 7.90
C PHE A 204 -0.88 7.28 8.61
N LEU A 205 -0.56 7.61 9.86
CA LEU A 205 0.42 6.88 10.66
C LEU A 205 -0.12 5.51 11.08
N TYR A 206 -1.39 5.45 11.46
CA TYR A 206 -2.03 4.18 11.84
C TYR A 206 -2.07 3.21 10.66
N GLU A 207 -2.44 3.69 9.45
CA GLU A 207 -2.43 2.86 8.25
C GLU A 207 -1.00 2.47 7.83
N LEU A 208 -0.03 3.38 7.96
CA LEU A 208 1.37 3.10 7.69
C LEU A 208 1.88 1.96 8.58
N LEU A 209 1.72 2.10 9.89
CA LEU A 209 2.19 1.11 10.86
C LEU A 209 1.45 -0.23 10.70
N TRP A 210 0.13 -0.20 10.49
CA TRP A 210 -0.65 -1.40 10.22
C TRP A 210 -0.15 -2.14 8.98
N ASN A 211 0.03 -1.44 7.87
CA ASN A 211 0.48 -2.06 6.62
C ASN A 211 1.90 -2.62 6.72
N LEU A 212 2.81 -1.94 7.41
CA LEU A 212 4.15 -2.47 7.66
C LEU A 212 4.12 -3.71 8.57
N ALA A 213 3.33 -3.68 9.63
CA ALA A 213 3.13 -4.83 10.52
C ALA A 213 2.51 -6.02 9.75
N ALA A 214 1.48 -5.76 8.96
CA ALA A 214 0.83 -6.75 8.11
C ALA A 214 1.80 -7.35 7.08
N ALA A 215 2.67 -6.53 6.45
CA ALA A 215 3.71 -7.01 5.55
C ALA A 215 4.70 -7.95 6.27
N GLY A 216 5.13 -7.57 7.48
CA GLY A 216 6.00 -8.41 8.31
C GLY A 216 5.35 -9.73 8.68
N VAL A 217 4.11 -9.70 9.15
CA VAL A 217 3.31 -10.90 9.47
C VAL A 217 3.14 -11.79 8.24
N LEU A 218 2.83 -11.20 7.08
CA LEU A 218 2.63 -11.93 5.84
C LEU A 218 3.90 -12.64 5.37
N ILE A 219 5.07 -11.97 5.46
CA ILE A 219 6.38 -12.56 5.14
C ILE A 219 6.70 -13.69 6.12
N TRP A 220 6.43 -13.49 7.42
CA TRP A 220 6.66 -14.51 8.43
C TRP A 220 5.78 -15.76 8.20
N LEU A 221 4.48 -15.59 7.95
CA LEU A 221 3.55 -16.67 7.64
C LEU A 221 3.99 -17.44 6.38
N ASP A 222 4.36 -16.71 5.32
CA ASP A 222 4.82 -17.32 4.07
C ASP A 222 6.09 -18.16 4.27
N ARG A 223 7.07 -17.64 5.01
CA ARG A 223 8.31 -18.37 5.31
C ARG A 223 8.07 -19.58 6.21
N ARG A 224 7.19 -19.45 7.21
CA ARG A 224 6.90 -20.50 8.18
C ARG A 224 6.09 -21.65 7.62
N PHE A 225 5.10 -21.35 6.77
CA PHE A 225 4.13 -22.33 6.25
C PHE A 225 4.27 -22.62 4.76
N LYS A 226 5.24 -22.03 4.09
CA LYS A 226 5.48 -22.22 2.66
C LYS A 226 4.22 -22.06 1.81
N LEU A 227 3.50 -20.94 2.04
CA LEU A 227 2.23 -20.66 1.36
C LEU A 227 2.43 -20.47 -0.15
N GLY A 228 1.46 -20.91 -0.93
CA GLY A 228 1.43 -20.78 -2.39
C GLY A 228 0.00 -20.75 -2.93
N HIS A 229 -0.15 -20.87 -4.24
CA HIS A 229 -1.45 -20.96 -4.93
C HIS A 229 -2.39 -19.77 -4.70
N GLY A 230 -1.84 -18.56 -4.43
CA GLY A 230 -2.62 -17.36 -4.14
C GLY A 230 -3.00 -17.18 -2.66
N ARG A 231 -2.52 -18.05 -1.75
CA ARG A 231 -2.86 -17.98 -0.32
C ARG A 231 -2.24 -16.76 0.37
N VAL A 232 -1.02 -16.37 -0.01
CA VAL A 232 -0.38 -15.16 0.53
C VAL A 232 -1.15 -13.92 0.10
N PHE A 233 -1.59 -13.88 -1.16
CA PHE A 233 -2.40 -12.78 -1.67
C PHE A 233 -3.78 -12.71 -0.98
N ALA A 234 -4.42 -13.84 -0.77
CA ALA A 234 -5.69 -13.87 -0.02
C ALA A 234 -5.51 -13.34 1.41
N LEU A 235 -4.45 -13.74 2.13
CA LEU A 235 -4.13 -13.19 3.45
C LEU A 235 -3.78 -11.70 3.42
N TYR A 236 -3.10 -11.23 2.36
CA TYR A 236 -2.88 -9.80 2.15
C TYR A 236 -4.21 -9.04 2.13
N VAL A 237 -5.19 -9.52 1.35
CA VAL A 237 -6.50 -8.88 1.27
C VAL A 237 -7.20 -8.88 2.63
N VAL A 238 -7.16 -10.00 3.38
CA VAL A 238 -7.74 -10.08 4.73
C VAL A 238 -7.09 -9.07 5.67
N LEU A 239 -5.75 -9.01 5.73
CA LEU A 239 -5.02 -8.09 6.63
C LEU A 239 -5.24 -6.63 6.26
N TYR A 240 -5.23 -6.31 4.96
CA TYR A 240 -5.48 -4.95 4.49
C TYR A 240 -6.90 -4.49 4.80
N THR A 241 -7.90 -5.31 4.49
CA THR A 241 -9.31 -4.96 4.75
C THR A 241 -9.61 -4.88 6.25
N SER A 242 -8.96 -5.70 7.08
CA SER A 242 -9.08 -5.60 8.54
C SER A 242 -8.54 -4.25 9.06
N GLY A 243 -7.38 -3.80 8.57
CA GLY A 243 -6.86 -2.47 8.89
C GLY A 243 -7.79 -1.36 8.40
N ARG A 244 -8.23 -1.47 7.15
CA ARG A 244 -9.13 -0.50 6.54
C ARG A 244 -10.45 -0.36 7.32
N LEU A 245 -10.97 -1.47 7.83
CA LEU A 245 -12.23 -1.49 8.57
C LEU A 245 -12.21 -0.57 9.80
N TRP A 246 -11.26 -0.74 10.71
CA TRP A 246 -11.23 0.05 11.94
C TRP A 246 -10.73 1.48 11.71
N ILE A 247 -9.82 1.69 10.75
CA ILE A 247 -9.34 3.04 10.44
C ILE A 247 -10.42 3.89 9.77
N GLU A 248 -11.24 3.28 8.90
CA GLU A 248 -12.37 3.98 8.27
C GLU A 248 -13.40 4.48 9.30
N LEU A 249 -13.55 3.79 10.43
CA LEU A 249 -14.44 4.22 11.53
C LEU A 249 -13.91 5.45 12.27
N LEU A 250 -12.61 5.73 12.21
CA LEU A 250 -12.01 6.93 12.81
C LEU A 250 -12.12 8.17 11.91
N ARG A 251 -12.27 7.99 10.61
CA ARG A 251 -12.18 9.07 9.62
C ARG A 251 -13.41 9.96 9.63
N ILE A 252 -13.20 11.27 9.41
CA ILE A 252 -14.25 12.31 9.41
C ILE A 252 -14.48 12.97 8.05
N ASP A 253 -13.64 12.67 7.04
CA ASP A 253 -13.83 13.20 5.68
C ASP A 253 -15.18 12.76 5.08
N PRO A 254 -15.77 13.55 4.18
CA PRO A 254 -17.02 13.20 3.52
C PRO A 254 -16.93 11.88 2.78
N ALA A 255 -17.92 11.00 2.94
CA ALA A 255 -17.98 9.71 2.25
C ALA A 255 -19.44 9.29 2.03
N HIS A 256 -19.67 8.48 1.01
CA HIS A 256 -20.95 7.82 0.82
C HIS A 256 -21.22 6.84 1.94
N THR A 257 -22.43 6.91 2.52
CA THR A 257 -22.86 6.03 3.60
C THR A 257 -24.00 5.12 3.13
N ILE A 258 -24.02 3.89 3.64
CA ILE A 258 -25.14 2.95 3.50
C ILE A 258 -25.55 2.55 4.92
N GLY A 259 -26.73 2.95 5.34
CA GLY A 259 -27.15 2.83 6.74
C GLY A 259 -26.21 3.64 7.66
N PRO A 260 -25.78 3.09 8.81
CA PRO A 260 -24.94 3.81 9.77
C PRO A 260 -23.46 3.85 9.40
N PHE A 261 -23.04 3.13 8.34
CA PHE A 261 -21.63 2.97 8.01
C PHE A 261 -21.27 3.55 6.64
N ARG A 262 -20.02 3.97 6.51
CA ARG A 262 -19.41 4.40 5.25
C ARG A 262 -19.31 3.22 4.29
N LEU A 263 -19.45 3.46 2.98
CA LEU A 263 -19.37 2.42 1.94
C LEU A 263 -18.10 1.55 2.07
N ASN A 264 -16.97 2.17 2.43
CA ASN A 264 -15.70 1.45 2.58
C ASN A 264 -15.71 0.43 3.72
N VAL A 265 -16.53 0.61 4.76
CA VAL A 265 -16.73 -0.38 5.83
C VAL A 265 -17.36 -1.64 5.26
N TRP A 266 -18.46 -1.49 4.52
CA TRP A 266 -19.14 -2.62 3.86
C TRP A 266 -18.24 -3.33 2.85
N THR A 267 -17.53 -2.55 2.05
CA THR A 267 -16.55 -3.09 1.09
C THR A 267 -15.46 -3.89 1.80
N SER A 268 -14.93 -3.37 2.91
CA SER A 268 -13.90 -4.09 3.68
C SER A 268 -14.41 -5.40 4.25
N ILE A 269 -15.64 -5.43 4.76
CA ILE A 269 -16.28 -6.65 5.27
C ILE A 269 -16.45 -7.68 4.14
N VAL A 270 -17.09 -7.28 3.04
CA VAL A 270 -17.42 -8.21 1.94
C VAL A 270 -16.14 -8.76 1.28
N VAL A 271 -15.19 -7.87 0.95
CA VAL A 271 -13.92 -8.27 0.31
C VAL A 271 -13.06 -9.09 1.26
N GLY A 272 -12.99 -8.70 2.54
CA GLY A 272 -12.23 -9.43 3.55
C GLY A 272 -12.78 -10.83 3.81
N LEU A 273 -14.11 -10.97 3.95
CA LEU A 273 -14.74 -12.29 4.09
C LEU A 273 -14.57 -13.14 2.83
N GLY A 274 -14.72 -12.55 1.64
CA GLY A 274 -14.48 -13.27 0.39
C GLY A 274 -13.04 -13.78 0.28
N ALA A 275 -12.07 -12.97 0.66
CA ALA A 275 -10.66 -13.36 0.67
C ALA A 275 -10.38 -14.44 1.73
N LEU A 276 -11.00 -14.37 2.90
CA LEU A 276 -10.87 -15.39 3.94
C LEU A 276 -11.45 -16.74 3.47
N VAL A 277 -12.62 -16.72 2.84
CA VAL A 277 -13.22 -17.92 2.24
C VAL A 277 -12.31 -18.49 1.15
N ALA A 278 -11.78 -17.64 0.26
CA ALA A 278 -10.83 -18.06 -0.77
C ALA A 278 -9.58 -18.69 -0.16
N PHE A 279 -9.01 -18.09 0.88
CA PHE A 279 -7.87 -18.64 1.62
C PHE A 279 -8.18 -20.03 2.18
N ILE A 280 -9.33 -20.20 2.83
CA ILE A 280 -9.76 -21.49 3.43
C ILE A 280 -9.93 -22.54 2.33
N LEU A 281 -10.64 -22.19 1.25
CA LEU A 281 -10.92 -23.14 0.17
C LEU A 281 -9.65 -23.60 -0.55
N VAL A 282 -8.72 -22.65 -0.83
CA VAL A 282 -7.43 -22.98 -1.45
C VAL A 282 -6.57 -23.79 -0.50
N SER A 283 -6.56 -23.47 0.81
CA SER A 283 -5.78 -24.20 1.82
C SER A 283 -6.29 -25.63 2.04
N ARG A 284 -7.59 -25.89 1.83
CA ARG A 284 -8.12 -27.26 1.85
C ARG A 284 -7.71 -28.11 0.66
N ARG A 285 -7.39 -27.46 -0.49
CA ARG A 285 -7.00 -28.16 -1.73
C ARG A 285 -5.49 -28.29 -1.89
N HIS A 286 -4.74 -27.33 -1.36
CA HIS A 286 -3.29 -27.21 -1.54
C HIS A 286 -2.64 -26.96 -0.18
N HIS A 287 -1.85 -27.91 0.30
CA HIS A 287 -1.13 -27.79 1.57
C HIS A 287 0.27 -27.19 1.38
N ASP A 288 0.89 -27.46 0.24
CA ASP A 288 2.26 -27.03 -0.08
C ASP A 288 2.28 -25.83 -1.03
N ARG A 289 3.48 -25.28 -1.22
CA ARG A 289 3.73 -24.27 -2.26
C ARG A 289 3.78 -24.96 -3.62
N GLU A 290 3.37 -24.28 -4.68
CA GLU A 290 3.54 -24.73 -6.06
C GLU A 290 4.99 -25.08 -6.38
N THR A 291 5.21 -26.20 -7.06
CA THR A 291 6.55 -26.68 -7.46
C THR A 291 7.07 -25.99 -8.72
N THR A 292 6.16 -25.40 -9.52
CA THR A 292 6.53 -24.65 -10.71
C THR A 292 5.81 -23.31 -10.75
N LEU A 293 6.56 -22.25 -11.08
CA LEU A 293 6.06 -20.90 -11.28
C LEU A 293 5.56 -20.68 -12.71
N LEU A 294 5.95 -21.55 -13.65
CA LEU A 294 5.58 -21.45 -15.05
C LEU A 294 4.24 -22.14 -15.32
N ARG A 295 3.52 -21.63 -16.32
CA ARG A 295 2.22 -22.17 -16.75
C ARG A 295 2.39 -23.50 -17.48
N ASP A 296 3.36 -23.53 -18.40
CA ASP A 296 3.75 -24.71 -19.17
C ASP A 296 5.19 -25.01 -18.79
N PRO A 297 5.45 -26.01 -17.93
CA PRO A 297 6.82 -26.38 -17.61
C PRO A 297 7.51 -26.81 -18.94
N PRO A 298 8.79 -26.45 -19.13
CA PRO A 298 9.53 -26.90 -20.29
C PRO A 298 9.39 -28.43 -20.38
N ALA A 299 9.06 -28.91 -21.58
CA ALA A 299 9.02 -30.36 -21.84
C ALA A 299 10.34 -30.92 -21.33
N VAL A 300 10.29 -31.91 -20.44
CA VAL A 300 11.46 -32.66 -20.04
C VAL A 300 11.94 -33.31 -21.33
N GLN A 301 13.02 -32.78 -21.93
CA GLN A 301 13.73 -33.53 -22.99
C GLN A 301 14.17 -34.83 -22.33
N GLY A 302 13.43 -35.90 -22.60
CA GLY A 302 13.84 -37.23 -22.21
C GLY A 302 15.22 -37.47 -22.84
N ASP A 303 16.16 -37.92 -22.04
CA ASP A 303 17.42 -38.47 -22.50
C ASP A 303 17.12 -39.71 -23.41
N GLU A 304 16.80 -39.47 -24.67
CA GLU A 304 16.78 -40.44 -25.74
C GLU A 304 18.18 -40.57 -26.37
N ASP A 305 19.20 -40.77 -25.58
CA ASP A 305 20.52 -41.15 -26.12
C ASP A 305 21.28 -42.04 -25.12
N THR A 306 20.72 -43.22 -24.87
CA THR A 306 21.53 -44.38 -24.44
C THR A 306 20.86 -45.66 -24.93
N ALA A 307 20.80 -45.83 -26.25
CA ALA A 307 20.71 -47.16 -26.81
C ALA A 307 22.14 -47.70 -26.90
N PRO A 308 22.50 -48.81 -26.27
CA PRO A 308 23.81 -49.44 -26.48
C PRO A 308 23.84 -50.03 -27.89
N GLU A 309 24.78 -49.54 -28.67
CA GLU A 309 25.16 -50.10 -29.96
C GLU A 309 25.61 -51.57 -29.78
N VAL A 310 24.72 -52.50 -30.10
CA VAL A 310 25.06 -53.94 -30.16
C VAL A 310 25.84 -54.18 -31.42
N THR A 311 27.15 -54.15 -31.31
CA THR A 311 28.09 -54.72 -32.37
C THR A 311 27.88 -56.22 -32.54
N ARG A 312 27.55 -56.61 -33.74
CA ARG A 312 27.74 -57.94 -34.24
C ARG A 312 29.00 -58.00 -35.06
#